data_043d079d405f1db7d7c71eb37f63033d
#
_entry.id   043d079d405f1db7d7c71eb37f63033d
#
_cell.length_a   1.000
_cell.length_b   1.000
_cell.length_c   1.000
_cell.angle_alpha   90.00
_cell.angle_beta   90.00
_cell.angle_gamma   90.00
#
_symmetry.space_group_name_H-M   'P 1'
#
loop_
_entity.id
_entity.type
_entity.pdbx_description
1 polymer ?
#
loop_
_entity_poly.entity_id
_entity_poly.type
_entity_poly.pdbx_seq_one_letter_code
_entity_poly.pdbx_strand_id
1 'polypeptide(L)'
;MYNDLEKILLSKDEICERVKELGKTITCDYKGKTPIAICILKGSTPFFADLIRTIDLKLECDFIAVSSYGNKTRSSGEVKMIKDLDNSIEGKDVIVVEDIIDSGHTLSYLKKLLLSRKPASLRICTLLETECRREVPLNPDYVGFKIDDYFVVGYGLDYAEKYRNLPEIGILKSSVYSNK
;
A
#
# COMPACT_ATOMS: atom_id res chain seq x y z
N MET A 1 -5.86 21.48 -7.14
CA MET A 1 -5.69 20.01 -7.13
C MET A 1 -6.48 19.36 -8.27
N TYR A 2 -7.83 19.47 -8.30
CA TYR A 2 -8.64 18.81 -9.36
C TYR A 2 -8.30 19.29 -10.77
N ASN A 3 -7.93 20.55 -10.94
CA ASN A 3 -7.50 21.09 -12.26
C ASN A 3 -6.22 20.44 -12.80
N ASP A 4 -5.44 19.80 -11.94
CA ASP A 4 -4.20 19.11 -12.30
C ASP A 4 -4.46 17.66 -12.72
N LEU A 5 -5.68 17.15 -12.46
CA LEU A 5 -6.08 15.81 -12.85
C LEU A 5 -6.59 15.80 -14.29
N GLU A 6 -6.26 14.75 -15.02
CA GLU A 6 -6.85 14.44 -16.32
C GLU A 6 -8.28 13.93 -16.13
N LYS A 7 -8.46 12.99 -15.20
CA LYS A 7 -9.76 12.44 -14.79
C LYS A 7 -9.66 11.77 -13.41
N ILE A 8 -10.80 11.58 -12.77
CA ILE A 8 -10.94 10.68 -11.64
C ILE A 8 -10.92 9.24 -12.18
N LEU A 9 -10.02 8.42 -11.67
CA LEU A 9 -9.90 7.02 -12.01
C LEU A 9 -10.79 6.15 -11.12
N LEU A 10 -10.76 6.42 -9.82
CA LEU A 10 -11.58 5.74 -8.80
C LEU A 10 -12.22 6.80 -7.90
N SER A 11 -13.52 6.78 -7.81
CA SER A 11 -14.29 7.64 -6.92
C SER A 11 -14.15 7.18 -5.46
N LYS A 12 -14.43 8.10 -4.54
CA LYS A 12 -14.50 7.80 -3.10
C LYS A 12 -15.44 6.63 -2.79
N ASP A 13 -16.57 6.56 -3.45
CA ASP A 13 -17.59 5.53 -3.19
C ASP A 13 -17.11 4.15 -3.68
N GLU A 14 -16.51 4.06 -4.87
CA GLU A 14 -15.90 2.82 -5.37
C GLU A 14 -14.80 2.32 -4.43
N ILE A 15 -13.93 3.21 -3.96
CA ILE A 15 -12.88 2.87 -2.99
C ILE A 15 -13.51 2.34 -1.70
N CYS A 16 -14.51 3.04 -1.16
CA CYS A 16 -15.19 2.67 0.09
C CYS A 16 -15.82 1.27 0.00
N GLU A 17 -16.53 0.96 -1.08
CA GLU A 17 -17.15 -0.36 -1.26
C GLU A 17 -16.08 -1.46 -1.39
N ARG A 18 -15.02 -1.21 -2.17
CA ARG A 18 -13.95 -2.20 -2.32
C ARG A 18 -13.20 -2.47 -1.00
N VAL A 19 -12.96 -1.44 -0.21
CA VAL A 19 -12.34 -1.58 1.12
C VAL A 19 -13.21 -2.43 2.05
N LYS A 20 -14.53 -2.27 2.01
CA LYS A 20 -15.46 -3.12 2.78
C LYS A 20 -15.40 -4.58 2.34
N GLU A 21 -15.32 -4.85 1.04
CA GLU A 21 -15.18 -6.22 0.52
C GLU A 21 -13.88 -6.87 1.00
N LEU A 22 -12.76 -6.14 0.93
CA LEU A 22 -11.46 -6.60 1.43
C LEU A 22 -11.52 -6.91 2.93
N GLY A 23 -12.12 -6.02 3.72
CA GLY A 23 -12.27 -6.22 5.16
C GLY A 23 -13.10 -7.46 5.52
N LYS A 24 -14.19 -7.71 4.78
CA LYS A 24 -14.99 -8.94 4.94
C LYS A 24 -14.18 -10.19 4.62
N THR A 25 -13.42 -10.17 3.53
CA THR A 25 -12.56 -11.30 3.14
C THR A 25 -11.51 -11.59 4.20
N ILE A 26 -10.80 -10.55 4.67
CA ILE A 26 -9.81 -10.66 5.73
C ILE A 26 -10.43 -11.18 7.04
N THR A 27 -11.62 -10.68 7.40
CA THR A 27 -12.36 -11.17 8.58
C THR A 27 -12.62 -12.67 8.51
N CYS A 28 -13.04 -13.16 7.35
CA CYS A 28 -13.29 -14.60 7.16
C CYS A 28 -12.00 -15.42 7.24
N ASP A 29 -10.93 -14.97 6.59
CA ASP A 29 -9.66 -15.69 6.51
C ASP A 29 -8.92 -15.80 7.85
N TYR A 30 -9.12 -14.80 8.72
CA TYR A 30 -8.47 -14.72 10.02
C TYR A 30 -9.45 -15.00 11.19
N LYS A 31 -10.59 -15.66 10.91
CA LYS A 31 -11.56 -15.99 11.94
C LYS A 31 -10.91 -16.76 13.10
N GLY A 32 -11.13 -16.28 14.33
CA GLY A 32 -10.56 -16.88 15.55
C GLY A 32 -9.11 -16.53 15.84
N LYS A 33 -8.51 -15.63 15.04
CA LYS A 33 -7.14 -15.13 15.21
C LYS A 33 -7.13 -13.66 15.62
N THR A 34 -5.97 -13.19 16.05
CA THR A 34 -5.70 -11.75 16.32
C THR A 34 -4.49 -11.35 15.47
N PRO A 35 -4.70 -11.03 14.17
CA PRO A 35 -3.60 -10.64 13.31
C PRO A 35 -3.07 -9.25 13.65
N ILE A 36 -1.82 -8.97 13.26
CA ILE A 36 -1.25 -7.62 13.26
C ILE A 36 -1.27 -7.06 11.84
N ALA A 37 -1.91 -5.90 11.67
CA ALA A 37 -1.87 -5.13 10.44
C ALA A 37 -0.72 -4.12 10.49
N ILE A 38 0.15 -4.14 9.49
CA ILE A 38 1.30 -3.26 9.36
C ILE A 38 1.08 -2.30 8.20
N CYS A 39 1.00 -1.00 8.50
CA CYS A 39 0.88 0.06 7.51
C CYS A 39 2.26 0.48 7.00
N ILE A 40 2.48 0.49 5.69
CA ILE A 40 3.69 1.07 5.10
C ILE A 40 3.48 2.57 4.90
N LEU A 41 4.16 3.40 5.69
CA LEU A 41 4.05 4.86 5.63
C LEU A 41 4.77 5.42 4.41
N LYS A 42 4.29 6.52 3.78
CA LYS A 42 3.16 7.38 4.20
C LYS A 42 1.87 7.09 3.41
N GLY A 43 1.99 6.64 2.16
CA GLY A 43 0.92 6.56 1.17
C GLY A 43 -0.24 5.66 1.60
N SER A 44 0.05 4.53 2.22
CA SER A 44 -0.97 3.56 2.64
C SER A 44 -1.86 4.05 3.79
N THR A 45 -1.56 5.18 4.42
CA THR A 45 -2.25 5.63 5.65
C THR A 45 -3.78 5.74 5.51
N PRO A 46 -4.36 6.39 4.47
CA PRO A 46 -5.81 6.46 4.33
C PRO A 46 -6.44 5.09 4.11
N PHE A 47 -5.85 4.29 3.23
CA PHE A 47 -6.31 2.92 2.96
C PHE A 47 -6.27 2.05 4.22
N PHE A 48 -5.16 2.09 4.96
CA PHE A 48 -5.01 1.36 6.22
C PHE A 48 -6.06 1.76 7.24
N ALA A 49 -6.27 3.08 7.45
CA ALA A 49 -7.25 3.58 8.42
C ALA A 49 -8.68 3.17 8.06
N ASP A 50 -9.03 3.14 6.79
CA ASP A 50 -10.35 2.70 6.35
C ASP A 50 -10.48 1.17 6.41
N LEU A 51 -9.47 0.43 5.98
CA LEU A 51 -9.46 -1.04 5.97
C LEU A 51 -9.64 -1.63 7.36
N ILE A 52 -8.83 -1.20 8.35
CA ILE A 52 -8.88 -1.78 9.71
C ILE A 52 -10.24 -1.60 10.38
N ARG A 53 -11.00 -0.56 10.02
CA ARG A 53 -12.36 -0.32 10.55
C ARG A 53 -13.43 -1.21 9.90
N THR A 54 -13.11 -1.90 8.81
CA THR A 54 -14.01 -2.85 8.14
C THR A 54 -13.73 -4.31 8.52
N ILE A 55 -12.66 -4.56 9.25
CA ILE A 55 -12.28 -5.90 9.73
C ILE A 55 -12.92 -6.14 11.10
N ASP A 56 -13.84 -7.12 11.19
CA ASP A 56 -14.54 -7.49 12.42
C ASP A 56 -13.76 -8.56 13.21
N LEU A 57 -12.55 -8.20 13.64
CA LEU A 57 -11.66 -9.01 14.49
C LEU A 57 -10.94 -8.12 15.49
N LYS A 58 -10.46 -8.72 16.59
CA LYS A 58 -9.42 -8.07 17.40
C LYS A 58 -8.15 -7.98 16.55
N LEU A 59 -7.64 -6.78 16.35
CA LEU A 59 -6.54 -6.48 15.45
C LEU A 59 -5.49 -5.65 16.19
N GLU A 60 -4.22 -6.05 16.09
CA GLU A 60 -3.09 -5.20 16.47
C GLU A 60 -2.71 -4.34 15.26
N CYS A 61 -2.16 -3.14 15.51
CA CYS A 61 -1.70 -2.23 14.46
C CYS A 61 -0.25 -1.81 14.71
N ASP A 62 0.55 -1.76 13.65
CA ASP A 62 1.90 -1.21 13.70
C ASP A 62 2.22 -0.49 12.36
N PHE A 63 3.32 0.23 12.34
CA PHE A 63 3.72 1.07 11.23
C PHE A 63 5.18 0.86 10.88
N ILE A 64 5.49 0.79 9.60
CA ILE A 64 6.84 0.72 9.08
C ILE A 64 7.05 1.83 8.05
N ALA A 65 8.23 2.44 8.03
CA ALA A 65 8.57 3.43 7.03
C ALA A 65 9.92 3.11 6.41
N VAL A 66 9.95 3.13 5.10
CA VAL A 66 11.15 2.94 4.30
C VAL A 66 11.28 4.04 3.26
N SER A 67 12.49 4.37 2.86
CA SER A 67 12.76 5.19 1.69
C SER A 67 13.62 4.43 0.71
N SER A 68 13.32 4.55 -0.58
CA SER A 68 14.23 4.14 -1.63
C SER A 68 15.41 5.11 -1.67
N TYR A 69 16.63 4.60 -1.67
CA TYR A 69 17.84 5.42 -1.83
C TYR A 69 17.97 5.85 -3.30
N GLY A 70 17.85 7.15 -3.56
CA GLY A 70 18.28 7.74 -4.84
C GLY A 70 17.29 8.71 -5.48
N ASN A 71 17.64 10.01 -5.46
CA ASN A 71 17.08 11.06 -6.33
C ASN A 71 17.64 10.98 -7.77
N LYS A 72 17.96 9.81 -8.30
CA LYS A 72 18.48 9.68 -9.68
C LYS A 72 17.92 8.42 -10.35
N THR A 73 17.64 8.55 -11.60
CA THR A 73 17.03 7.73 -12.63
C THR A 73 17.41 6.23 -12.73
N ARG A 74 18.02 5.65 -11.71
CA ARG A 74 18.21 4.20 -11.51
C ARG A 74 18.13 3.92 -10.02
N SER A 75 17.10 3.19 -9.60
CA SER A 75 16.98 2.66 -8.24
C SER A 75 18.13 1.70 -8.00
N SER A 76 19.02 2.01 -7.06
CA SER A 76 20.09 1.10 -6.64
C SER A 76 19.57 -0.14 -5.92
N GLY A 77 18.26 -0.24 -5.71
CA GLY A 77 17.63 -1.31 -4.94
C GLY A 77 17.88 -1.24 -3.43
N GLU A 78 18.64 -0.25 -2.97
CA GLU A 78 18.88 -0.05 -1.54
C GLU A 78 17.67 0.63 -0.89
N VAL A 79 17.08 -0.04 0.06
CA VAL A 79 15.95 0.44 0.87
C VAL A 79 16.48 0.79 2.26
N LYS A 80 16.31 2.06 2.66
CA LYS A 80 16.66 2.52 4.00
C LYS A 80 15.44 2.44 4.91
N MET A 81 15.58 1.75 6.05
CA MET A 81 14.60 1.77 7.12
C MET A 81 14.61 3.14 7.81
N ILE A 82 13.46 3.79 7.87
CA ILE A 82 13.23 5.07 8.56
C ILE A 82 12.57 4.83 9.93
N LYS A 83 11.52 4.02 9.96
CA LYS A 83 10.84 3.54 11.17
C LYS A 83 10.67 2.03 11.06
N ASP A 84 11.12 1.33 12.09
CA ASP A 84 10.87 -0.09 12.26
C ASP A 84 9.62 -0.33 13.12
N LEU A 85 9.18 -1.60 13.19
CA LEU A 85 8.07 -2.03 14.04
C LEU A 85 8.38 -1.77 15.51
N ASP A 86 7.34 -1.43 16.27
CA ASP A 86 7.46 -1.17 17.70
C ASP A 86 7.59 -2.47 18.52
N ASN A 87 7.01 -3.58 18.02
CA ASN A 87 6.97 -4.87 18.69
C ASN A 87 7.42 -6.03 17.81
N SER A 88 7.80 -7.14 18.44
CA SER A 88 8.10 -8.38 17.73
C SER A 88 6.86 -8.96 17.06
N ILE A 89 7.05 -9.46 15.83
CA ILE A 89 6.02 -10.18 15.07
C ILE A 89 6.26 -11.69 15.05
N GLU A 90 7.21 -12.19 15.82
CA GLU A 90 7.51 -13.64 15.89
C GLU A 90 6.28 -14.42 16.35
N GLY A 91 5.91 -15.43 15.55
CA GLY A 91 4.73 -16.27 15.81
C GLY A 91 3.37 -15.60 15.58
N LYS A 92 3.31 -14.34 15.11
CA LYS A 92 2.06 -13.63 14.82
C LYS A 92 1.63 -13.81 13.38
N ASP A 93 0.32 -13.74 13.14
CA ASP A 93 -0.25 -13.63 11.79
C ASP A 93 -0.15 -12.15 11.35
N VAL A 94 0.52 -11.88 10.22
CA VAL A 94 0.85 -10.53 9.76
C VAL A 94 0.12 -10.20 8.47
N ILE A 95 -0.47 -9.01 8.39
CA ILE A 95 -1.06 -8.42 7.18
C ILE A 95 -0.31 -7.12 6.88
N VAL A 96 0.46 -7.08 5.80
CA VAL A 96 1.12 -5.87 5.32
C VAL A 96 0.17 -5.11 4.41
N VAL A 97 -0.03 -3.81 4.69
CA VAL A 97 -0.96 -2.95 3.94
C VAL A 97 -0.17 -1.91 3.16
N GLU A 98 -0.38 -1.89 1.83
CA GLU A 98 0.30 -1.03 0.86
C GLU A 98 -0.70 -0.26 0.01
N ASP A 99 -0.36 0.96 -0.42
CA ASP A 99 -1.19 1.76 -1.31
C ASP A 99 -1.14 1.26 -2.76
N ILE A 100 0.06 1.04 -3.29
CA ILE A 100 0.26 0.58 -4.66
C ILE A 100 1.47 -0.34 -4.78
N ILE A 101 1.31 -1.42 -5.53
CA ILE A 101 2.42 -2.25 -5.96
C ILE A 101 2.75 -1.91 -7.42
N ASP A 102 3.87 -1.22 -7.62
CA ASP A 102 4.42 -0.87 -8.92
C ASP A 102 5.53 -1.86 -9.32
N SER A 103 6.80 -1.48 -9.29
CA SER A 103 7.93 -2.37 -9.61
C SER A 103 8.06 -3.57 -8.65
N GLY A 104 7.60 -3.42 -7.43
CA GLY A 104 7.61 -4.45 -6.38
C GLY A 104 8.90 -4.54 -5.58
N HIS A 105 9.96 -3.78 -5.90
CA HIS A 105 11.25 -3.86 -5.20
C HIS A 105 11.14 -3.58 -3.69
N THR A 106 10.52 -2.46 -3.32
CA THR A 106 10.35 -2.07 -1.91
C THR A 106 9.62 -3.13 -1.11
N LEU A 107 8.49 -3.60 -1.65
CA LEU A 107 7.66 -4.58 -0.96
C LEU A 107 8.32 -5.97 -0.92
N SER A 108 9.07 -6.35 -1.96
CA SER A 108 9.87 -7.59 -1.96
C SER A 108 10.95 -7.56 -0.88
N TYR A 109 11.63 -6.43 -0.71
CA TYR A 109 12.60 -6.23 0.37
C TYR A 109 11.93 -6.35 1.74
N LEU A 110 10.82 -5.61 1.96
CA LEU A 110 10.07 -5.65 3.21
C LEU A 110 9.53 -7.05 3.52
N LYS A 111 9.01 -7.76 2.53
CA LYS A 111 8.54 -9.14 2.68
C LYS A 111 9.67 -10.05 3.19
N LYS A 112 10.86 -9.98 2.61
CA LYS A 112 12.03 -10.76 3.05
C LYS A 112 12.45 -10.41 4.47
N LEU A 113 12.48 -9.12 4.79
CA LEU A 113 12.83 -8.61 6.12
C LEU A 113 11.83 -9.10 7.17
N LEU A 114 10.53 -8.96 6.91
CA LEU A 114 9.48 -9.37 7.84
C LEU A 114 9.45 -10.90 8.02
N LEU A 115 9.66 -11.68 6.95
CA LEU A 115 9.76 -13.15 7.04
C LEU A 115 10.96 -13.60 7.86
N SER A 116 12.09 -12.87 7.83
CA SER A 116 13.26 -13.20 8.68
C SER A 116 12.97 -13.07 10.18
N ARG A 117 11.89 -12.35 10.55
CA ARG A 117 11.40 -12.20 11.93
C ARG A 117 10.43 -13.32 12.38
N LYS A 118 10.30 -14.36 11.56
CA LYS A 118 9.55 -15.60 11.84
C LYS A 118 8.08 -15.38 12.24
N PRO A 119 7.27 -14.61 11.49
CA PRO A 119 5.84 -14.57 11.72
C PRO A 119 5.22 -15.94 11.46
N ALA A 120 4.07 -16.24 12.07
CA ALA A 120 3.30 -17.46 11.81
C ALA A 120 2.75 -17.46 10.37
N SER A 121 2.31 -16.30 9.88
CA SER A 121 1.96 -16.08 8.49
C SER A 121 2.24 -14.64 8.09
N LEU A 122 2.43 -14.38 6.79
CA LEU A 122 2.56 -13.05 6.23
C LEU A 122 1.77 -12.97 4.93
N ARG A 123 0.77 -12.08 4.91
CA ARG A 123 -0.03 -11.77 3.73
C ARG A 123 0.08 -10.29 3.39
N ILE A 124 -0.11 -9.96 2.12
CA ILE A 124 -0.01 -8.62 1.56
C ILE A 124 -1.38 -8.19 1.07
N CYS A 125 -1.84 -7.03 1.54
CA CYS A 125 -3.04 -6.35 1.07
C CYS A 125 -2.64 -5.03 0.41
N THR A 126 -2.94 -4.87 -0.88
CA THR A 126 -2.68 -3.63 -1.61
C THR A 126 -3.98 -3.03 -2.13
N LEU A 127 -4.06 -1.70 -2.12
CA LEU A 127 -5.21 -1.02 -2.73
C LEU A 127 -5.10 -1.06 -4.24
N LEU A 128 -3.92 -0.73 -4.79
CA LEU A 128 -3.69 -0.73 -6.23
C LEU A 128 -2.59 -1.72 -6.62
N GLU A 129 -2.77 -2.34 -7.76
CA GLU A 129 -1.76 -3.16 -8.43
C GLU A 129 -1.63 -2.75 -9.89
N THR A 130 -0.40 -2.50 -10.34
CA THR A 130 -0.06 -2.40 -11.77
C THR A 130 0.90 -3.52 -12.13
N GLU A 131 0.54 -4.29 -13.16
CA GLU A 131 1.38 -5.40 -13.64
C GLU A 131 2.41 -4.92 -14.68
N CYS A 132 2.11 -3.81 -15.37
CA CYS A 132 2.93 -3.29 -16.49
C CYS A 132 4.35 -2.88 -16.08
N ARG A 133 4.55 -2.46 -14.82
CA ARG A 133 5.85 -2.02 -14.29
C ARG A 133 6.50 -3.03 -13.36
N ARG A 134 5.93 -4.24 -13.26
CA ARG A 134 6.43 -5.26 -12.35
C ARG A 134 7.81 -5.74 -12.78
N GLU A 135 8.83 -5.52 -11.95
CA GLU A 135 10.22 -5.94 -12.19
C GLU A 135 10.62 -7.17 -11.36
N VAL A 136 9.97 -7.37 -10.22
CA VAL A 136 10.24 -8.52 -9.35
C VAL A 136 8.96 -9.35 -9.11
N PRO A 137 9.05 -10.69 -9.07
CA PRO A 137 7.90 -11.54 -8.77
C PRO A 137 7.35 -11.24 -7.37
N LEU A 138 6.14 -10.72 -7.31
CA LEU A 138 5.44 -10.45 -6.08
C LEU A 138 3.94 -10.57 -6.33
N ASN A 139 3.30 -11.50 -5.63
CA ASN A 139 1.86 -11.67 -5.70
C ASN A 139 1.25 -11.24 -4.38
N PRO A 140 0.44 -10.19 -4.35
CA PRO A 140 -0.34 -9.83 -3.17
C PRO A 140 -1.45 -10.87 -2.93
N ASP A 141 -1.83 -11.04 -1.66
CA ASP A 141 -2.91 -11.96 -1.26
C ASP A 141 -4.28 -11.30 -1.42
N TYR A 142 -4.35 -9.99 -1.24
CA TYR A 142 -5.55 -9.19 -1.38
C TYR A 142 -5.27 -7.96 -2.24
N VAL A 143 -6.06 -7.77 -3.28
CA VAL A 143 -5.93 -6.65 -4.23
C VAL A 143 -7.23 -5.87 -4.28
N GLY A 144 -7.14 -4.57 -4.08
CA GLY A 144 -8.26 -3.66 -4.27
C GLY A 144 -8.63 -3.54 -5.74
N PHE A 145 -7.77 -2.89 -6.51
CA PHE A 145 -7.99 -2.65 -7.93
C PHE A 145 -6.73 -2.94 -8.74
N LYS A 146 -6.91 -3.52 -9.91
CA LYS A 146 -5.86 -3.58 -10.95
C LYS A 146 -6.02 -2.37 -11.84
N ILE A 147 -4.93 -1.66 -12.09
CA ILE A 147 -4.91 -0.47 -12.94
C ILE A 147 -3.83 -0.60 -14.02
N ASP A 148 -4.04 0.12 -15.11
CA ASP A 148 -3.05 0.27 -16.17
C ASP A 148 -1.89 1.18 -15.74
N ASP A 149 -0.94 1.43 -16.64
CA ASP A 149 0.23 2.28 -16.42
C ASP A 149 -0.12 3.78 -16.37
N TYR A 150 -0.87 4.18 -15.34
CA TYR A 150 -1.20 5.58 -15.08
C TYR A 150 -0.34 6.16 -13.97
N PHE A 151 -0.06 7.47 -14.08
CA PHE A 151 0.48 8.23 -12.97
C PHE A 151 -0.67 8.72 -12.09
N VAL A 152 -0.90 8.04 -10.98
CA VAL A 152 -2.05 8.27 -10.10
C VAL A 152 -1.67 9.01 -8.82
N VAL A 153 -2.59 9.83 -8.32
CA VAL A 153 -2.48 10.59 -7.06
C VAL A 153 -3.81 10.58 -6.32
N GLY A 154 -3.77 10.86 -5.04
CA GLY A 154 -4.95 10.90 -4.17
C GLY A 154 -5.09 9.65 -3.30
N TYR A 155 -5.93 9.73 -2.29
CA TYR A 155 -6.17 8.70 -1.28
C TYR A 155 -4.86 8.14 -0.69
N GLY A 156 -3.92 9.04 -0.38
CA GLY A 156 -2.60 8.73 0.16
C GLY A 156 -1.47 8.80 -0.86
N LEU A 157 -1.73 8.49 -2.13
CA LEU A 157 -0.75 8.59 -3.21
C LEU A 157 -0.38 10.03 -3.50
N ASP A 158 0.89 10.29 -3.82
CA ASP A 158 1.42 11.63 -3.99
C ASP A 158 2.18 11.87 -5.30
N TYR A 159 2.33 13.15 -5.59
CA TYR A 159 3.38 13.69 -6.44
C TYR A 159 4.06 14.85 -5.70
N ALA A 160 5.38 14.74 -5.46
CA ALA A 160 6.18 15.72 -4.75
C ALA A 160 5.57 16.13 -3.38
N GLU A 161 5.16 15.14 -2.57
CA GLU A 161 4.52 15.26 -1.25
C GLU A 161 3.16 15.98 -1.27
N LYS A 162 2.51 16.11 -2.43
CA LYS A 162 1.21 16.76 -2.61
C LYS A 162 0.17 15.75 -3.07
N TYR A 163 -1.11 16.13 -2.99
CA TYR A 163 -2.30 15.38 -3.44
C TYR A 163 -2.74 14.23 -2.54
N ARG A 164 -1.99 13.79 -1.52
CA ARG A 164 -2.38 12.68 -0.63
C ARG A 164 -3.75 12.85 0.02
N ASN A 165 -4.21 14.11 0.15
CA ASN A 165 -5.45 14.50 0.80
C ASN A 165 -6.69 14.54 -0.13
N LEU A 166 -6.55 14.17 -1.40
CA LEU A 166 -7.72 13.94 -2.27
C LEU A 166 -8.43 12.66 -1.79
N PRO A 167 -9.76 12.67 -1.68
CA PRO A 167 -10.50 11.47 -1.25
C PRO A 167 -10.70 10.43 -2.35
N GLU A 168 -10.46 10.81 -3.61
CA GLU A 168 -10.48 9.95 -4.79
C GLU A 168 -9.06 9.63 -5.27
N ILE A 169 -8.95 8.71 -6.21
CA ILE A 169 -7.73 8.47 -6.97
C ILE A 169 -7.93 9.03 -8.38
N GLY A 170 -7.06 9.95 -8.77
CA GLY A 170 -7.06 10.60 -10.08
C GLY A 170 -5.79 10.37 -10.87
N ILE A 171 -5.89 10.45 -12.19
CA ILE A 171 -4.74 10.44 -13.10
C ILE A 171 -4.19 11.86 -13.17
N LEU A 172 -2.90 12.04 -12.86
CA LEU A 172 -2.23 13.34 -12.92
C LEU A 172 -1.89 13.68 -14.38
N LYS A 173 -2.19 14.92 -14.80
CA LYS A 173 -1.84 15.39 -16.15
C LYS A 173 -0.34 15.34 -16.37
N SER A 174 0.10 14.88 -17.53
CA SER A 174 1.52 14.83 -17.91
C SER A 174 2.21 16.19 -17.84
N SER A 175 1.48 17.28 -18.15
CA SER A 175 1.98 18.65 -18.04
C SER A 175 2.43 19.06 -16.63
N VAL A 176 1.97 18.33 -15.58
CA VAL A 176 2.33 18.63 -14.19
C VAL A 176 3.68 18.03 -13.81
N TYR A 177 4.04 16.86 -14.36
CA TYR A 177 5.26 16.13 -13.99
C TYR A 177 6.32 16.04 -15.09
N SER A 178 5.99 16.37 -16.35
CA SER A 178 6.95 16.32 -17.46
C SER A 178 7.83 17.58 -17.60
N ASN A 179 7.58 18.64 -16.82
CA ASN A 179 8.29 19.92 -16.89
C ASN A 179 9.41 20.04 -15.84
N LYS A 180 10.19 18.98 -15.61
CA LYS A 180 11.42 19.06 -14.78
C LYS A 180 12.61 18.47 -15.51
#